data_765736511e8ed1f3df6b580db4721854
#
_entry.id   765736511e8ed1f3df6b580db4721854
#
_cell.length_a   1.000
_cell.length_b   1.000
_cell.length_c   1.000
_cell.angle_alpha   90.00
_cell.angle_beta   90.00
_cell.angle_gamma   90.00
#
_symmetry.space_group_name_H-M   'P 1'
#
loop_
_entity.id
_entity.type
_entity.pdbx_description
1 polymer ?
#
loop_
_entity_poly.entity_id
_entity_poly.type
_entity_poly.pdbx_seq_one_letter_code
_entity_poly.pdbx_strand_id
1 'polypeptide(L)'
;MASSPLLIIASRFSAKRALKSSIVALALLIGASSSSYAHQPVFLTPESKNSALSPVLVEGTISFAVTASFGRKGEKRHFRFALNPDERMRLEYLILDRAPENLLSNSKLPIVTVTSPSGKVLRLKISERTTFYEPYGGQNYFFLARTDQPGESGVYTVQVKARAKSTAILAVGTREIRGEVMGIGFSRGSCPKKLEAENEITIERGSQLVGLSERAGEICALLNNWIFRTIQRDGKDFPATMDYRTNRVNATVKNGQITEISIG
;
A
#
# COMPACT_ATOMS: atom_id res chain seq x y z
N MET A 1 -10.41 -23.45 -89.27
CA MET A 1 -9.39 -23.22 -88.27
C MET A 1 -9.98 -22.37 -87.16
N ALA A 2 -10.40 -23.01 -86.07
CA ALA A 2 -11.16 -22.38 -85.02
C ALA A 2 -10.24 -22.14 -83.82
N SER A 3 -10.10 -20.89 -83.37
CA SER A 3 -9.37 -20.50 -82.17
C SER A 3 -10.37 -20.26 -81.04
N SER A 4 -10.33 -21.08 -80.00
CA SER A 4 -11.13 -20.91 -78.76
C SER A 4 -10.51 -19.86 -77.85
N PRO A 5 -11.30 -18.99 -77.21
CA PRO A 5 -10.80 -18.11 -76.16
C PRO A 5 -10.81 -18.80 -74.78
N LEU A 6 -9.69 -18.70 -74.07
CA LEU A 6 -9.55 -19.11 -72.68
C LEU A 6 -10.39 -18.19 -71.77
N LEU A 7 -11.23 -18.79 -70.94
CA LEU A 7 -12.04 -18.11 -69.95
C LEU A 7 -11.19 -17.99 -68.66
N ILE A 8 -10.77 -16.79 -68.29
CA ILE A 8 -10.09 -16.52 -67.02
C ILE A 8 -11.17 -16.26 -65.95
N ILE A 9 -11.42 -17.23 -65.08
CA ILE A 9 -12.25 -17.07 -63.89
C ILE A 9 -11.37 -16.45 -62.79
N ALA A 10 -11.54 -15.15 -62.58
CA ALA A 10 -10.92 -14.48 -61.42
C ALA A 10 -11.70 -14.82 -60.16
N SER A 11 -11.10 -15.58 -59.27
CA SER A 11 -11.61 -15.90 -57.96
C SER A 11 -11.60 -14.67 -57.04
N ARG A 12 -12.76 -14.00 -56.88
CA ARG A 12 -12.97 -12.99 -55.83
C ARG A 12 -13.30 -13.68 -54.53
N PHE A 13 -12.29 -14.23 -53.84
CA PHE A 13 -12.49 -14.73 -52.48
C PHE A 13 -11.53 -14.09 -51.53
N SER A 14 -12.11 -13.51 -50.43
CA SER A 14 -11.51 -13.43 -49.10
C SER A 14 -10.67 -12.22 -48.73
N ALA A 15 -10.93 -11.00 -49.20
CA ALA A 15 -10.37 -9.80 -48.52
C ALA A 15 -11.18 -9.39 -47.26
N LYS A 16 -12.50 -9.71 -47.21
CA LYS A 16 -13.34 -9.31 -46.08
C LYS A 16 -13.21 -10.17 -44.81
N ARG A 17 -12.71 -11.42 -44.92
CA ARG A 17 -12.46 -12.30 -43.77
C ARG A 17 -11.12 -12.00 -43.09
N ALA A 18 -10.10 -11.69 -43.85
CA ALA A 18 -8.78 -11.32 -43.31
C ALA A 18 -8.83 -10.00 -42.52
N LEU A 19 -9.61 -9.02 -42.96
CA LEU A 19 -9.74 -7.73 -42.26
C LEU A 19 -10.47 -7.85 -40.92
N LYS A 20 -11.52 -8.71 -40.82
CA LYS A 20 -12.22 -8.93 -39.55
C LYS A 20 -11.35 -9.65 -38.50
N SER A 21 -10.53 -10.63 -38.91
CA SER A 21 -9.61 -11.33 -38.02
C SER A 21 -8.50 -10.44 -37.52
N SER A 22 -7.98 -9.53 -38.35
CA SER A 22 -6.94 -8.57 -37.94
C SER A 22 -7.47 -7.52 -36.95
N ILE A 23 -8.70 -7.08 -37.07
CA ILE A 23 -9.32 -6.11 -36.12
C ILE A 23 -9.57 -6.77 -34.77
N VAL A 24 -9.99 -8.03 -34.71
CA VAL A 24 -10.18 -8.78 -33.46
C VAL A 24 -8.85 -9.04 -32.76
N ALA A 25 -7.79 -9.39 -33.50
CA ALA A 25 -6.46 -9.58 -32.94
C ALA A 25 -5.84 -8.27 -32.39
N LEU A 26 -6.08 -7.14 -33.08
CA LEU A 26 -5.63 -5.82 -32.61
C LEU A 26 -6.41 -5.35 -31.38
N ALA A 27 -7.73 -5.63 -31.28
CA ALA A 27 -8.54 -5.31 -30.13
C ALA A 27 -8.16 -6.13 -28.87
N LEU A 28 -7.71 -7.39 -29.05
CA LEU A 28 -7.20 -8.23 -27.96
C LEU A 28 -5.80 -7.78 -27.46
N LEU A 29 -5.00 -7.15 -28.30
CA LEU A 29 -3.70 -6.59 -27.89
C LEU A 29 -3.83 -5.27 -27.11
N ILE A 30 -4.91 -4.50 -27.32
CA ILE A 30 -5.17 -3.25 -26.59
C ILE A 30 -5.73 -3.52 -25.17
N GLY A 31 -6.37 -4.69 -24.95
CA GLY A 31 -6.94 -5.08 -23.66
C GLY A 31 -5.94 -5.59 -22.60
N ALA A 32 -4.65 -5.76 -22.94
CA ALA A 32 -3.62 -6.32 -22.06
C ALA A 32 -2.62 -5.30 -21.54
N SER A 33 -2.91 -4.01 -21.59
CA SER A 33 -2.13 -3.02 -20.84
C SER A 33 -2.48 -3.14 -19.35
N SER A 34 -1.90 -4.12 -18.65
CA SER A 34 -1.76 -4.06 -17.21
C SER A 34 -1.00 -2.78 -16.90
N SER A 35 -1.66 -1.82 -16.26
CA SER A 35 -1.03 -0.62 -15.73
C SER A 35 0.01 -1.07 -14.71
N SER A 36 1.26 -1.21 -15.12
CA SER A 36 2.39 -1.40 -14.23
C SER A 36 2.57 -0.08 -13.48
N TYR A 37 2.00 0.01 -12.29
CA TYR A 37 2.30 1.10 -11.38
C TYR A 37 3.64 0.77 -10.73
N ALA A 38 4.70 1.48 -11.09
CA ALA A 38 6.01 1.31 -10.47
C ALA A 38 5.97 1.47 -8.93
N HIS A 39 5.16 2.41 -8.42
CA HIS A 39 4.91 2.61 -7.00
C HIS A 39 3.48 3.10 -6.78
N GLN A 40 2.75 2.49 -5.85
CA GLN A 40 1.42 2.97 -5.48
C GLN A 40 1.53 4.27 -4.66
N PRO A 41 0.97 5.41 -5.13
CA PRO A 41 1.08 6.68 -4.43
C PRO A 41 0.22 6.72 -3.17
N VAL A 42 0.78 7.24 -2.08
CA VAL A 42 0.09 7.53 -0.82
C VAL A 42 0.42 8.94 -0.38
N PHE A 43 -0.57 9.80 -0.24
CA PHE A 43 -0.38 11.21 0.16
C PHE A 43 -0.77 11.38 1.63
N LEU A 44 0.18 11.80 2.46
CA LEU A 44 -0.09 12.06 3.87
C LEU A 44 -0.74 13.43 4.05
N THR A 45 -1.85 13.45 4.76
CA THR A 45 -2.61 14.66 5.08
C THR A 45 -2.21 15.25 6.44
N PRO A 46 -2.61 16.47 6.78
CA PRO A 46 -2.38 17.06 8.10
C PRO A 46 -2.93 16.22 9.27
N GLU A 47 -3.96 15.41 9.05
CA GLU A 47 -4.54 14.51 10.07
C GLU A 47 -3.57 13.45 10.53
N SER A 48 -2.62 13.05 9.69
CA SER A 48 -1.55 12.08 10.05
C SER A 48 -0.42 12.68 10.92
N LYS A 49 -0.72 13.76 11.66
CA LYS A 49 0.24 14.44 12.57
C LYS A 49 0.70 13.58 13.75
N ASN A 50 0.01 12.50 14.06
CA ASN A 50 0.41 11.49 15.04
C ASN A 50 0.22 10.06 14.49
N SER A 51 0.86 9.09 15.13
CA SER A 51 0.81 7.70 14.67
C SER A 51 -0.58 7.07 14.79
N ALA A 52 -1.38 7.47 15.79
CA ALA A 52 -2.70 6.89 16.04
C ALA A 52 -3.70 7.17 14.89
N LEU A 53 -3.53 8.29 14.18
CA LEU A 53 -4.39 8.71 13.06
C LEU A 53 -3.73 8.52 11.70
N SER A 54 -2.55 7.90 11.65
CA SER A 54 -1.80 7.73 10.41
C SER A 54 -2.28 6.52 9.62
N PRO A 55 -2.20 6.55 8.27
CA PRO A 55 -2.54 5.40 7.44
C PRO A 55 -1.59 4.23 7.70
N VAL A 56 -2.07 3.02 7.40
CA VAL A 56 -1.31 1.77 7.49
C VAL A 56 -1.24 1.12 6.12
N LEU A 57 -0.03 0.90 5.63
CA LEU A 57 0.23 0.05 4.48
C LEU A 57 0.17 -1.41 4.99
N VAL A 58 -0.82 -2.16 4.53
CA VAL A 58 -1.15 -3.50 5.07
C VAL A 58 -0.01 -4.49 4.85
N GLU A 59 0.69 -4.37 3.72
CA GLU A 59 1.86 -5.17 3.38
C GLU A 59 3.04 -4.26 3.02
N GLY A 60 4.01 -4.15 3.93
CA GLY A 60 5.18 -3.27 3.75
C GLY A 60 6.21 -3.75 2.73
N THR A 61 6.03 -4.93 2.13
CA THR A 61 6.84 -5.42 1.00
C THR A 61 6.33 -4.95 -0.36
N ILE A 62 5.07 -4.49 -0.43
CA ILE A 62 4.49 -3.91 -1.64
C ILE A 62 5.06 -2.51 -1.86
N SER A 63 5.23 -2.16 -3.13
CA SER A 63 5.84 -0.91 -3.57
C SER A 63 4.88 0.28 -3.41
N PHE A 64 5.16 1.15 -2.42
CA PHE A 64 4.43 2.39 -2.17
C PHE A 64 5.34 3.60 -2.24
N ALA A 65 4.86 4.70 -2.81
CA ALA A 65 5.48 6.03 -2.74
C ALA A 65 4.69 6.93 -1.80
N VAL A 66 5.15 7.05 -0.55
CA VAL A 66 4.49 7.84 0.48
C VAL A 66 5.00 9.27 0.46
N THR A 67 4.14 10.22 0.11
CA THR A 67 4.46 11.64 0.00
C THR A 67 4.04 12.40 1.26
N ALA A 68 5.00 13.10 1.88
CA ALA A 68 4.81 13.95 3.05
C ALA A 68 5.16 15.40 2.71
N SER A 69 4.16 16.27 2.56
CA SER A 69 4.35 17.69 2.29
C SER A 69 4.16 18.53 3.55
N PHE A 70 4.98 19.57 3.70
CA PHE A 70 5.06 20.44 4.86
C PHE A 70 5.08 21.91 4.47
N GLY A 71 4.23 22.71 5.11
CA GLY A 71 4.19 24.16 4.94
C GLY A 71 5.25 24.89 5.77
N ARG A 72 5.67 24.33 6.92
CA ARG A 72 6.58 24.99 7.86
C ARG A 72 7.39 24.01 8.70
N LYS A 73 8.46 24.51 9.32
CA LYS A 73 9.29 23.79 10.29
C LYS A 73 8.46 23.28 11.46
N GLY A 74 8.74 22.07 11.91
CA GLY A 74 8.15 21.44 13.09
C GLY A 74 6.92 20.59 12.81
N GLU A 75 6.29 20.73 11.62
CA GLU A 75 5.18 19.86 11.23
C GLU A 75 5.64 18.39 11.17
N LYS A 76 4.71 17.49 11.48
CA LYS A 76 4.96 16.04 11.46
C LYS A 76 3.91 15.36 10.59
N ARG A 77 4.33 14.30 9.93
CA ARG A 77 3.45 13.31 9.28
C ARG A 77 3.90 11.93 9.69
N HIS A 78 2.95 11.04 9.82
CA HIS A 78 3.21 9.64 10.15
C HIS A 78 2.52 8.75 9.14
N PHE A 79 3.10 7.59 8.93
CA PHE A 79 2.44 6.43 8.35
C PHE A 79 2.97 5.17 9.03
N ARG A 80 2.30 4.06 8.81
CA ARG A 80 2.69 2.77 9.34
C ARG A 80 2.71 1.76 8.21
N PHE A 81 3.49 0.71 8.38
CA PHE A 81 3.47 -0.44 7.48
C PHE A 81 3.68 -1.71 8.28
N ALA A 82 3.09 -2.83 7.83
CA ALA A 82 3.23 -4.12 8.48
C ALA A 82 4.17 -5.03 7.70
N LEU A 83 4.94 -5.83 8.44
CA LEU A 83 5.73 -6.92 7.89
C LEU A 83 5.29 -8.25 8.53
N ASN A 84 5.37 -9.33 7.75
CA ASN A 84 5.24 -10.69 8.24
C ASN A 84 6.59 -11.22 8.76
N PRO A 85 6.63 -12.39 9.42
CA PRO A 85 7.88 -13.07 9.71
C PRO A 85 8.72 -13.24 8.44
N ASP A 86 10.04 -13.13 8.58
CA ASP A 86 11.05 -13.33 7.53
C ASP A 86 11.02 -12.31 6.37
N GLU A 87 10.13 -11.31 6.42
CA GLU A 87 10.13 -10.22 5.43
C GLU A 87 11.22 -9.19 5.74
N ARG A 88 11.69 -8.52 4.67
CA ARG A 88 12.71 -7.47 4.77
C ARG A 88 12.07 -6.10 4.87
N MET A 89 12.61 -5.25 5.75
CA MET A 89 12.29 -3.84 5.79
C MET A 89 13.12 -3.11 4.73
N ARG A 90 12.44 -2.60 3.69
CA ARG A 90 13.03 -1.75 2.66
C ARG A 90 12.36 -0.39 2.69
N LEU A 91 13.17 0.63 2.86
CA LEU A 91 12.70 2.02 2.91
C LEU A 91 13.76 2.93 2.28
N GLU A 92 13.33 3.77 1.36
CA GLU A 92 14.15 4.76 0.70
C GLU A 92 13.59 6.16 0.95
N TYR A 93 14.48 7.10 1.20
CA TYR A 93 14.12 8.50 1.40
C TYR A 93 14.59 9.32 0.21
N LEU A 94 13.64 9.97 -0.46
CA LEU A 94 13.86 10.78 -1.64
C LEU A 94 13.29 12.18 -1.47
N ILE A 95 13.79 13.11 -2.29
CA ILE A 95 13.20 14.42 -2.56
C ILE A 95 13.13 14.65 -4.06
N LEU A 96 12.23 15.54 -4.49
CA LEU A 96 12.19 16.00 -5.88
C LEU A 96 13.46 16.82 -6.21
N ASP A 97 14.01 16.61 -7.41
CA ASP A 97 15.08 17.47 -7.95
C ASP A 97 14.48 18.76 -8.55
N ARG A 98 13.79 19.51 -7.71
CA ARG A 98 13.29 20.84 -8.03
C ARG A 98 13.16 21.68 -6.76
N ALA A 99 13.09 23.01 -6.95
CA ALA A 99 12.90 23.94 -5.83
C ALA A 99 11.54 23.70 -5.12
N PRO A 100 11.48 23.83 -3.78
CA PRO A 100 12.59 24.24 -2.91
C PRO A 100 13.53 23.09 -2.50
N GLU A 101 13.16 21.83 -2.67
CA GLU A 101 13.80 20.66 -2.06
C GLU A 101 15.26 20.52 -2.47
N ASN A 102 15.57 20.67 -3.78
CA ASN A 102 16.93 20.50 -4.29
C ASN A 102 17.90 21.61 -3.84
N LEU A 103 17.39 22.78 -3.43
CA LEU A 103 18.17 23.91 -2.92
C LEU A 103 18.40 23.87 -1.41
N LEU A 104 17.69 22.99 -0.69
CA LEU A 104 17.84 22.85 0.75
C LEU A 104 19.13 22.10 1.11
N SER A 105 19.87 22.61 2.08
CA SER A 105 20.96 21.86 2.71
C SER A 105 20.40 20.64 3.47
N ASN A 106 21.22 19.61 3.65
CA ASN A 106 20.83 18.40 4.39
C ASN A 106 20.30 18.69 5.80
N SER A 107 20.77 19.80 6.42
CA SER A 107 20.30 20.23 7.75
C SER A 107 18.90 20.85 7.73
N LYS A 108 18.36 21.21 6.59
CA LYS A 108 17.01 21.77 6.40
C LYS A 108 15.99 20.75 5.87
N LEU A 109 16.47 19.62 5.35
CA LEU A 109 15.60 18.55 4.87
C LEU A 109 14.91 17.81 6.04
N PRO A 110 13.73 17.22 5.85
CA PRO A 110 13.00 16.49 6.87
C PRO A 110 13.81 15.38 7.56
N ILE A 111 13.53 15.16 8.84
CA ILE A 111 14.04 14.01 9.58
C ILE A 111 13.07 12.87 9.42
N VAL A 112 13.59 11.71 9.02
CA VAL A 112 12.83 10.46 8.95
C VAL A 112 13.27 9.53 10.08
N THR A 113 12.30 9.07 10.87
CA THR A 113 12.52 8.15 11.98
C THR A 113 11.59 6.97 11.83
N VAL A 114 12.11 5.76 11.94
CA VAL A 114 11.36 4.49 11.87
C VAL A 114 11.42 3.85 13.24
N THR A 115 10.27 3.49 13.79
CA THR A 115 10.17 2.71 15.03
C THR A 115 9.69 1.31 14.70
N SER A 116 10.43 0.29 15.07
CA SER A 116 10.08 -1.11 14.86
C SER A 116 8.98 -1.59 15.81
N PRO A 117 8.39 -2.77 15.60
CA PRO A 117 7.42 -3.38 16.51
C PRO A 117 7.96 -3.56 17.94
N SER A 118 9.25 -3.86 18.09
CA SER A 118 9.91 -3.97 19.41
C SER A 118 10.28 -2.62 20.06
N GLY A 119 9.98 -1.49 19.38
CA GLY A 119 10.29 -0.15 19.88
C GLY A 119 11.69 0.35 19.52
N LYS A 120 12.51 -0.40 18.78
CA LYS A 120 13.80 0.10 18.31
C LYS A 120 13.62 1.25 17.34
N VAL A 121 14.44 2.28 17.49
CA VAL A 121 14.37 3.51 16.72
C VAL A 121 15.54 3.60 15.74
N LEU A 122 15.23 3.64 14.45
CA LEU A 122 16.16 3.91 13.36
C LEU A 122 15.90 5.31 12.80
N ARG A 123 16.91 6.17 12.83
CA ARG A 123 16.88 7.44 12.13
C ARG A 123 17.59 7.28 10.79
N LEU A 124 16.90 7.54 9.67
CA LEU A 124 17.54 7.58 8.36
C LEU A 124 18.46 8.80 8.27
N LYS A 125 19.76 8.54 8.24
CA LYS A 125 20.80 9.58 8.04
C LYS A 125 20.91 9.86 6.55
N ILE A 126 20.89 11.14 6.16
CA ILE A 126 21.17 11.55 4.79
C ILE A 126 22.65 11.25 4.52
N SER A 127 22.92 10.28 3.66
CA SER A 127 24.27 9.78 3.35
C SER A 127 24.63 9.92 1.87
N GLU A 128 23.66 10.27 1.03
CA GLU A 128 23.85 10.41 -0.41
C GLU A 128 23.00 11.56 -0.97
N ARG A 129 23.25 11.90 -2.22
CA ARG A 129 22.42 12.79 -3.04
C ARG A 129 22.53 12.31 -4.49
N THR A 130 22.08 11.07 -4.71
CA THR A 130 22.18 10.36 -5.99
C THR A 130 20.97 10.67 -6.84
N THR A 131 21.17 11.11 -8.05
CA THR A 131 20.08 11.40 -9.00
C THR A 131 19.38 10.12 -9.42
N PHE A 132 18.06 10.20 -9.54
CA PHE A 132 17.20 9.15 -10.04
C PHE A 132 16.12 9.75 -10.94
N TYR A 133 16.08 9.31 -12.18
CA TYR A 133 15.00 9.64 -13.10
C TYR A 133 13.94 8.55 -13.05
N GLU A 134 12.71 8.93 -12.71
CA GLU A 134 11.55 8.04 -12.70
C GLU A 134 10.83 8.20 -14.04
N PRO A 135 10.91 7.18 -14.93
CA PRO A 135 10.47 7.35 -16.32
C PRO A 135 8.95 7.38 -16.49
N TYR A 136 8.20 6.80 -15.56
CA TYR A 136 6.74 6.75 -15.66
C TYR A 136 6.09 8.11 -15.42
N GLY A 137 6.51 8.81 -14.36
CA GLY A 137 6.05 10.17 -14.04
C GLY A 137 6.89 11.28 -14.69
N GLY A 138 8.02 10.93 -15.34
CA GLY A 138 8.92 11.88 -15.96
C GLY A 138 9.59 12.84 -14.96
N GLN A 139 9.82 12.37 -13.72
CA GLN A 139 10.32 13.21 -12.63
C GLN A 139 11.75 12.83 -12.26
N ASN A 140 12.56 13.84 -11.91
CA ASN A 140 13.87 13.63 -11.33
C ASN A 140 13.80 13.74 -9.81
N TYR A 141 14.51 12.84 -9.13
CA TYR A 141 14.62 12.78 -7.68
C TYR A 141 16.07 12.69 -7.24
N PHE A 142 16.30 12.96 -5.95
CA PHE A 142 17.53 12.59 -5.25
C PHE A 142 17.22 11.53 -4.21
N PHE A 143 17.90 10.39 -4.25
CA PHE A 143 18.02 9.51 -3.09
C PHE A 143 18.87 10.20 -2.02
N LEU A 144 18.38 10.20 -0.80
CA LEU A 144 19.06 10.78 0.37
C LEU A 144 19.53 9.71 1.35
N ALA A 145 18.77 8.62 1.47
CA ALA A 145 19.10 7.48 2.32
C ALA A 145 18.32 6.25 1.84
N ARG A 146 18.94 5.08 1.99
CA ARG A 146 18.30 3.78 1.68
C ARG A 146 18.61 2.80 2.80
N THR A 147 17.64 1.96 3.14
CA THR A 147 17.83 0.84 4.05
C THR A 147 17.15 -0.41 3.52
N ASP A 148 17.84 -1.54 3.60
CA ASP A 148 17.35 -2.88 3.27
C ASP A 148 17.94 -3.85 4.30
N GLN A 149 17.13 -4.29 5.25
CA GLN A 149 17.57 -5.14 6.34
C GLN A 149 16.50 -6.15 6.73
N PRO A 150 16.83 -7.26 7.43
CA PRO A 150 15.83 -8.14 8.00
C PRO A 150 14.84 -7.34 8.84
N GLY A 151 13.53 -7.61 8.62
CA GLY A 151 12.45 -6.96 9.34
C GLY A 151 12.02 -7.76 10.58
N GLU A 152 11.46 -7.06 11.56
CA GLU A 152 10.72 -7.67 12.66
C GLU A 152 9.25 -7.83 12.21
N SER A 153 8.62 -8.95 12.51
CA SER A 153 7.19 -9.12 12.27
C SER A 153 6.36 -8.17 13.11
N GLY A 154 5.39 -7.50 12.50
CA GLY A 154 4.50 -6.55 13.15
C GLY A 154 4.43 -5.20 12.44
N VAL A 155 3.98 -4.17 13.16
CA VAL A 155 3.71 -2.85 12.60
C VAL A 155 4.81 -1.86 12.93
N TYR A 156 5.43 -1.32 11.89
CA TYR A 156 6.40 -0.22 11.97
C TYR A 156 5.69 1.13 11.95
N THR A 157 6.24 2.11 12.65
CA THR A 157 5.80 3.50 12.59
C THR A 157 6.88 4.36 11.99
N VAL A 158 6.55 5.12 10.94
CA VAL A 158 7.45 6.11 10.33
C VAL A 158 6.97 7.50 10.67
N GLN A 159 7.87 8.32 11.22
CA GLN A 159 7.66 9.74 11.46
C GLN A 159 8.54 10.55 10.51
N VAL A 160 7.94 11.50 9.80
CA VAL A 160 8.63 12.51 9.01
C VAL A 160 8.41 13.87 9.67
N LYS A 161 9.49 14.53 10.13
CA LYS A 161 9.45 15.82 10.81
C LYS A 161 10.13 16.90 9.96
N ALA A 162 9.39 17.91 9.60
CA ALA A 162 9.86 19.04 8.81
C ALA A 162 10.89 19.90 9.54
N ARG A 163 11.91 20.34 8.81
CA ARG A 163 12.88 21.36 9.24
C ARG A 163 12.74 22.68 8.48
N ALA A 164 12.08 22.65 7.33
CA ALA A 164 11.70 23.78 6.49
C ALA A 164 10.43 23.41 5.71
N LYS A 165 9.86 24.35 4.95
CA LYS A 165 8.87 24.05 3.91
C LYS A 165 9.52 23.11 2.89
N SER A 166 8.95 21.94 2.66
CA SER A 166 9.51 20.91 1.78
C SER A 166 8.57 19.72 1.64
N THR A 167 8.84 18.86 0.66
CA THR A 167 8.19 17.58 0.47
C THR A 167 9.23 16.46 0.57
N ALA A 168 8.91 15.40 1.30
CA ALA A 168 9.68 14.17 1.36
C ALA A 168 8.89 13.03 0.70
N ILE A 169 9.56 12.14 0.02
CA ILE A 169 9.00 10.91 -0.53
C ILE A 169 9.69 9.73 0.14
N LEU A 170 8.90 8.80 0.64
CA LEU A 170 9.38 7.55 1.25
C LEU A 170 8.90 6.39 0.36
N ALA A 171 9.83 5.73 -0.35
CA ALA A 171 9.53 4.51 -1.06
C ALA A 171 9.62 3.33 -0.08
N VAL A 172 8.55 2.56 0.03
CA VAL A 172 8.43 1.39 0.92
C VAL A 172 8.23 0.16 0.07
N GLY A 173 8.97 -0.92 0.36
CA GLY A 173 8.83 -2.20 -0.35
C GLY A 173 9.31 -2.15 -1.80
N THR A 174 9.13 -3.27 -2.51
CA THR A 174 9.62 -3.44 -3.89
C THR A 174 8.71 -4.28 -4.78
N ARG A 175 7.67 -4.92 -4.21
CA ARG A 175 6.74 -5.75 -4.98
C ARG A 175 5.74 -4.86 -5.72
N GLU A 176 5.81 -4.82 -7.03
CA GLU A 176 4.97 -3.99 -7.90
C GLU A 176 3.60 -4.65 -8.15
N ILE A 177 2.82 -4.78 -7.09
CA ILE A 177 1.43 -5.24 -7.14
C ILE A 177 0.56 -4.23 -6.40
N ARG A 178 -0.75 -4.29 -6.62
CA ARG A 178 -1.68 -3.43 -5.88
C ARG A 178 -1.70 -3.81 -4.41
N GLY A 179 -1.44 -2.83 -3.54
CA GLY A 179 -1.49 -2.97 -2.09
C GLY A 179 -2.70 -2.28 -1.47
N GLU A 180 -3.01 -2.66 -0.25
CA GLU A 180 -4.07 -2.06 0.55
C GLU A 180 -3.49 -1.02 1.51
N VAL A 181 -4.19 0.13 1.62
CA VAL A 181 -3.87 1.19 2.58
C VAL A 181 -5.10 1.43 3.45
N MET A 182 -4.97 1.19 4.75
CA MET A 182 -6.03 1.45 5.71
C MET A 182 -5.97 2.87 6.24
N GLY A 183 -7.13 3.53 6.30
CA GLY A 183 -7.33 4.71 7.14
C GLY A 183 -7.58 4.34 8.61
N ILE A 184 -7.50 5.32 9.50
CA ILE A 184 -7.88 5.21 10.91
C ILE A 184 -9.10 6.10 11.16
N GLY A 185 -10.19 5.54 11.66
CA GLY A 185 -11.43 6.29 11.85
C GLY A 185 -12.51 5.50 12.56
N PHE A 186 -13.77 5.95 12.45
CA PHE A 186 -14.94 5.36 13.09
C PHE A 186 -15.96 4.79 12.09
N SER A 187 -15.68 4.79 10.80
CA SER A 187 -16.55 4.21 9.78
C SER A 187 -16.25 2.73 9.59
N ARG A 188 -17.23 1.96 9.10
CA ARG A 188 -17.05 0.57 8.66
C ARG A 188 -15.96 0.47 7.61
N GLY A 189 -15.18 -0.60 7.68
CA GLY A 189 -14.03 -0.78 6.80
C GLY A 189 -12.87 0.16 7.14
N SER A 190 -12.76 0.59 8.40
CA SER A 190 -11.63 1.36 8.91
C SER A 190 -11.06 0.75 10.18
N CYS A 191 -9.77 0.97 10.41
CA CYS A 191 -9.14 0.55 11.65
C CYS A 191 -9.68 1.38 12.84
N PRO A 192 -10.20 0.77 13.91
CA PRO A 192 -10.64 1.49 15.09
C PRO A 192 -9.50 2.29 15.71
N LYS A 193 -9.79 3.50 16.16
CA LYS A 193 -8.82 4.30 16.92
C LYS A 193 -8.50 3.62 18.24
N LYS A 194 -7.22 3.44 18.56
CA LYS A 194 -6.80 2.87 19.85
C LYS A 194 -7.28 3.73 21.03
N LEU A 195 -7.86 3.08 22.03
CA LEU A 195 -8.21 3.67 23.33
C LEU A 195 -7.15 3.31 24.36
N GLU A 196 -6.88 4.22 25.31
CA GLU A 196 -5.82 4.00 26.31
C GLU A 196 -6.22 2.97 27.36
N ALA A 197 -7.53 2.87 27.69
CA ALA A 197 -8.07 1.98 28.70
C ALA A 197 -9.26 1.20 28.15
N GLU A 198 -8.99 0.26 27.22
CA GLU A 198 -10.02 -0.63 26.68
C GLU A 198 -9.82 -2.04 27.25
N ASN A 199 -10.67 -2.44 28.17
CA ASN A 199 -10.64 -3.77 28.78
C ASN A 199 -11.53 -4.77 28.03
N GLU A 200 -12.54 -4.28 27.30
CA GLU A 200 -13.51 -5.06 26.57
C GLU A 200 -13.80 -4.41 25.21
N ILE A 201 -13.93 -5.23 24.18
CA ILE A 201 -14.28 -4.77 22.84
C ILE A 201 -15.80 -4.69 22.77
N THR A 202 -16.36 -3.51 22.45
CA THR A 202 -17.79 -3.43 22.15
C THR A 202 -18.07 -3.90 20.72
N ILE A 203 -19.31 -4.36 20.47
CA ILE A 203 -19.70 -4.83 19.14
C ILE A 203 -19.58 -3.72 18.08
N GLU A 204 -19.86 -2.47 18.44
CA GLU A 204 -19.75 -1.31 17.57
C GLU A 204 -18.30 -1.08 17.14
N ARG A 205 -17.35 -1.27 18.04
CA ARG A 205 -15.93 -1.12 17.74
C ARG A 205 -15.43 -2.27 16.88
N GLY A 206 -15.76 -3.51 17.25
CA GLY A 206 -15.43 -4.68 16.44
C GLY A 206 -16.00 -4.59 15.03
N SER A 207 -17.25 -4.10 14.89
CA SER A 207 -17.92 -3.96 13.59
C SER A 207 -17.25 -2.96 12.64
N GLN A 208 -16.34 -2.12 13.11
CA GLN A 208 -15.54 -1.26 12.22
C GLN A 208 -14.58 -2.07 11.32
N LEU A 209 -14.23 -3.29 11.73
CA LEU A 209 -13.41 -4.18 10.91
C LEU A 209 -14.18 -4.78 9.71
N VAL A 210 -15.51 -4.75 9.71
CA VAL A 210 -16.32 -5.27 8.61
C VAL A 210 -16.08 -4.44 7.35
N GLY A 211 -15.75 -5.13 6.24
CA GLY A 211 -15.38 -4.54 4.96
C GLY A 211 -13.86 -4.40 4.74
N LEU A 212 -13.04 -4.58 5.79
CA LEU A 212 -11.59 -4.71 5.63
C LEU A 212 -11.23 -6.10 5.06
N SER A 213 -10.07 -6.20 4.44
CA SER A 213 -9.47 -7.51 4.19
C SER A 213 -9.17 -8.24 5.50
N GLU A 214 -9.10 -9.57 5.46
CA GLU A 214 -8.75 -10.38 6.64
C GLU A 214 -7.42 -9.89 7.25
N ARG A 215 -6.40 -9.66 6.42
CA ARG A 215 -5.09 -9.17 6.86
C ARG A 215 -5.16 -7.78 7.49
N ALA A 216 -5.95 -6.89 6.93
CA ALA A 216 -6.17 -5.56 7.52
C ALA A 216 -6.85 -5.65 8.90
N GLY A 217 -7.81 -6.55 9.05
CA GLY A 217 -8.46 -6.82 10.32
C GLY A 217 -7.50 -7.33 11.41
N GLU A 218 -6.62 -8.27 11.05
CA GLU A 218 -5.56 -8.75 11.96
C GLU A 218 -4.64 -7.60 12.43
N ILE A 219 -4.21 -6.73 11.50
CA ILE A 219 -3.35 -5.60 11.84
C ILE A 219 -4.08 -4.60 12.72
N CYS A 220 -5.36 -4.32 12.46
CA CYS A 220 -6.16 -3.45 13.30
C CYS A 220 -6.33 -4.02 14.73
N ALA A 221 -6.57 -5.31 14.85
CA ALA A 221 -6.65 -5.99 16.14
C ALA A 221 -5.31 -5.87 16.89
N LEU A 222 -4.19 -6.15 16.22
CA LEU A 222 -2.85 -6.00 16.80
C LEU A 222 -2.60 -4.56 17.30
N LEU A 223 -2.97 -3.54 16.52
CA LEU A 223 -2.79 -2.14 16.88
C LEU A 223 -3.62 -1.72 18.09
N ASN A 224 -4.76 -2.39 18.33
CA ASN A 224 -5.65 -2.16 19.46
C ASN A 224 -5.38 -3.10 20.64
N ASN A 225 -4.37 -3.98 20.58
CA ASN A 225 -4.10 -5.04 21.56
C ASN A 225 -5.26 -6.05 21.68
N TRP A 226 -6.00 -6.27 20.59
CA TRP A 226 -7.05 -7.26 20.50
C TRP A 226 -6.48 -8.58 19.98
N ILE A 227 -7.17 -9.67 20.29
CA ILE A 227 -6.95 -10.97 19.67
C ILE A 227 -7.85 -11.04 18.43
N PHE A 228 -7.31 -11.46 17.30
CA PHE A 228 -8.07 -11.72 16.08
C PHE A 228 -8.12 -13.21 15.81
N ARG A 229 -9.31 -13.73 15.48
CA ARG A 229 -9.51 -15.12 15.13
C ARG A 229 -10.50 -15.23 13.98
N THR A 230 -10.08 -15.85 12.87
CA THR A 230 -10.99 -16.23 11.80
C THR A 230 -11.70 -17.51 12.22
N ILE A 231 -13.03 -17.48 12.35
CA ILE A 231 -13.86 -18.63 12.69
C ILE A 231 -14.46 -19.31 11.46
N GLN A 232 -14.63 -18.55 10.36
CA GLN A 232 -15.13 -19.11 9.10
C GLN A 232 -14.48 -18.36 7.92
N ARG A 233 -14.12 -19.07 6.86
CA ARG A 233 -13.64 -18.50 5.60
C ARG A 233 -14.32 -19.20 4.43
N ASP A 234 -14.98 -18.40 3.57
CA ASP A 234 -15.70 -18.88 2.36
C ASP A 234 -16.63 -20.06 2.64
N GLY A 235 -17.36 -20.00 3.77
CA GLY A 235 -18.30 -21.04 4.22
C GLY A 235 -17.65 -22.25 4.91
N LYS A 236 -16.32 -22.29 5.04
CA LYS A 236 -15.60 -23.34 5.78
C LYS A 236 -15.32 -22.86 7.21
N ASP A 237 -15.82 -23.61 8.19
CA ASP A 237 -15.57 -23.35 9.60
C ASP A 237 -14.17 -23.79 10.03
N PHE A 238 -13.59 -23.04 10.97
CA PHE A 238 -12.33 -23.38 11.62
C PHE A 238 -12.59 -23.81 13.07
N PRO A 239 -11.79 -24.76 13.60
CA PRO A 239 -11.86 -25.14 14.99
C PRO A 239 -11.70 -23.91 15.90
N ALA A 240 -12.61 -23.74 16.85
CA ALA A 240 -12.57 -22.67 17.82
C ALA A 240 -12.69 -23.23 19.24
N THR A 241 -11.93 -22.66 20.16
CA THR A 241 -12.07 -22.98 21.59
C THR A 241 -13.34 -22.35 22.14
N MET A 242 -13.95 -23.00 23.13
CA MET A 242 -15.19 -22.55 23.77
C MET A 242 -14.98 -21.47 24.83
N ASP A 243 -13.72 -21.03 25.05
CA ASP A 243 -13.41 -19.96 25.99
C ASP A 243 -13.92 -18.61 25.47
N TYR A 244 -14.59 -17.87 26.33
CA TYR A 244 -15.02 -16.51 26.04
C TYR A 244 -13.93 -15.50 26.43
N ARG A 245 -13.60 -14.55 25.53
CA ARG A 245 -12.62 -13.50 25.77
C ARG A 245 -13.12 -12.15 25.30
N THR A 246 -13.31 -11.23 26.22
CA THR A 246 -13.84 -9.87 25.94
C THR A 246 -12.93 -9.02 25.05
N ASN A 247 -11.67 -9.42 24.89
CA ASN A 247 -10.66 -8.75 24.04
C ASN A 247 -10.40 -9.51 22.72
N ARG A 248 -11.28 -10.42 22.30
CA ARG A 248 -11.12 -11.21 21.07
C ARG A 248 -12.23 -10.91 20.06
N VAL A 249 -11.83 -10.58 18.83
CA VAL A 249 -12.72 -10.50 17.67
C VAL A 249 -12.67 -11.81 16.92
N ASN A 250 -13.82 -12.45 16.75
CA ASN A 250 -14.01 -13.59 15.88
C ASN A 250 -14.59 -13.09 14.55
N ALA A 251 -13.94 -13.39 13.43
CA ALA A 251 -14.29 -12.88 12.11
C ALA A 251 -14.80 -13.99 11.19
N THR A 252 -15.88 -13.71 10.46
CA THR A 252 -16.29 -14.45 9.26
C THR A 252 -15.75 -13.72 8.05
N VAL A 253 -15.03 -14.45 7.19
CA VAL A 253 -14.38 -13.91 5.99
C VAL A 253 -15.01 -14.51 4.75
N LYS A 254 -15.32 -13.68 3.76
CA LYS A 254 -15.82 -14.12 2.44
C LYS A 254 -15.08 -13.36 1.34
N ASN A 255 -14.56 -14.08 0.37
CA ASN A 255 -13.75 -13.51 -0.73
C ASN A 255 -12.61 -12.60 -0.20
N GLY A 256 -11.95 -13.01 0.89
CA GLY A 256 -10.84 -12.29 1.52
C GLY A 256 -11.24 -11.06 2.34
N GLN A 257 -12.54 -10.74 2.46
CA GLN A 257 -13.04 -9.60 3.24
C GLN A 257 -13.83 -10.08 4.47
N ILE A 258 -13.72 -9.33 5.56
CA ILE A 258 -14.50 -9.54 6.79
C ILE A 258 -15.95 -9.12 6.51
N THR A 259 -16.88 -10.05 6.63
CA THR A 259 -18.32 -9.80 6.43
C THR A 259 -19.07 -9.68 7.72
N GLU A 260 -18.63 -10.40 8.77
CA GLU A 260 -19.26 -10.41 10.09
C GLU A 260 -18.20 -10.52 11.18
N ILE A 261 -18.53 -10.05 12.36
CA ILE A 261 -17.73 -10.24 13.58
C ILE A 261 -18.60 -10.61 14.78
N SER A 262 -17.99 -11.31 15.72
CA SER A 262 -18.51 -11.47 17.09
C SER A 262 -17.39 -11.23 18.10
N ILE A 263 -17.74 -10.92 19.34
CA ILE A 263 -16.81 -10.79 20.46
C ILE A 263 -16.89 -12.04 21.32
N GLY A 264 -15.72 -12.57 21.72
CA GLY A 264 -15.74 -13.73 22.59
C GLY A 264 -14.67 -14.80 22.36
#